data_86e31c9fee9f51ed411aacf34c6c8eac
#
_entry.id   86e31c9fee9f51ed411aacf34c6c8eac
#
_cell.length_a   1.000
_cell.length_b   1.000
_cell.length_c   1.000
_cell.angle_alpha   90.00
_cell.angle_beta   90.00
_cell.angle_gamma   90.00
#
_symmetry.space_group_name_H-M   'P 1'
#
loop_
_entity.id
_entity.type
_entity.pdbx_description
1 polymer ?
#
loop_
_entity_poly.entity_id
_entity_poly.type
_entity_poly.pdbx_seq_one_letter_code
_entity_poly.pdbx_strand_id
1 'polypeptide(L)'
;MASILGVETLQHTNGTTAATIDSTGRILTPARPAFHARYSSSGTEGVQGDIVFNEEDFDIGSNYDTSNGRFTASVAGIYYFCFEGLSAGSSGGGVLADGASTEVCFHKNGSQGAWSSRTYIYTQGASNYITASVVDIIQLAASDYIQVNVNSNYIYSDASGNYDPTFQGFLIG
;
A
#
# COMPACT_ATOMS: atom_id res chain seq x y z
N MET A 1 -21.60 43.05 -3.06
CA MET A 1 -21.92 41.92 -3.95
C MET A 1 -20.75 40.90 -3.82
N ALA A 2 -21.03 39.65 -3.61
CA ALA A 2 -19.99 38.61 -3.65
C ALA A 2 -19.62 38.34 -5.13
N SER A 3 -18.33 38.32 -5.44
CA SER A 3 -17.85 37.93 -6.76
C SER A 3 -17.76 36.39 -6.80
N ILE A 4 -18.34 35.76 -7.83
CA ILE A 4 -18.28 34.33 -8.08
C ILE A 4 -17.42 34.08 -9.31
N LEU A 5 -16.39 33.23 -9.19
CA LEU A 5 -15.61 32.73 -10.30
C LEU A 5 -16.09 31.32 -10.63
N GLY A 6 -16.69 31.11 -11.81
CA GLY A 6 -17.08 29.80 -12.31
C GLY A 6 -15.97 29.24 -13.20
N VAL A 7 -15.38 28.12 -12.79
CA VAL A 7 -14.38 27.39 -13.57
C VAL A 7 -14.68 25.89 -13.52
N GLU A 8 -14.50 25.19 -14.63
CA GLU A 8 -14.59 23.71 -14.69
C GLU A 8 -13.22 23.06 -14.49
N THR A 9 -12.16 23.73 -14.92
CA THR A 9 -10.81 23.14 -14.96
C THR A 9 -9.77 24.16 -14.52
N LEU A 10 -8.88 23.71 -13.63
CA LEU A 10 -7.63 24.40 -13.27
C LEU A 10 -6.46 23.65 -13.92
N GLN A 11 -5.64 24.37 -14.68
CA GLN A 11 -4.54 23.78 -15.44
C GLN A 11 -3.21 24.47 -15.11
N HIS A 12 -2.12 23.69 -15.21
CA HIS A 12 -0.80 24.25 -15.33
C HIS A 12 -0.64 24.95 -16.69
N THR A 13 0.30 25.87 -16.82
CA THR A 13 0.52 26.65 -18.07
C THR A 13 0.84 25.81 -19.30
N ASN A 14 1.29 24.56 -19.11
CA ASN A 14 1.51 23.58 -20.20
C ASN A 14 0.24 22.84 -20.65
N GLY A 15 -0.93 23.17 -20.09
CA GLY A 15 -2.20 22.52 -20.41
C GLY A 15 -2.54 21.29 -19.58
N THR A 16 -1.65 20.83 -18.67
CA THR A 16 -1.95 19.70 -17.79
C THR A 16 -3.00 20.06 -16.76
N THR A 17 -4.06 19.27 -16.64
CA THR A 17 -5.14 19.48 -15.68
C THR A 17 -4.67 19.17 -14.26
N ALA A 18 -4.72 20.16 -13.38
CA ALA A 18 -4.43 20.00 -11.96
C ALA A 18 -5.67 19.61 -11.15
N ALA A 19 -6.83 20.22 -11.47
CA ALA A 19 -8.10 19.91 -10.84
C ALA A 19 -9.26 20.19 -11.78
N THR A 20 -10.38 19.49 -11.58
CA THR A 20 -11.66 19.74 -12.25
C THR A 20 -12.75 19.95 -11.21
N ILE A 21 -13.76 20.74 -11.55
CA ILE A 21 -15.01 20.87 -10.78
C ILE A 21 -16.10 20.20 -11.60
N ASP A 22 -16.65 19.12 -11.07
CA ASP A 22 -17.70 18.39 -11.78
C ASP A 22 -19.06 19.10 -11.70
N SER A 23 -20.04 18.61 -12.45
CA SER A 23 -21.39 19.21 -12.51
C SER A 23 -22.15 19.23 -11.17
N THR A 24 -21.65 18.52 -10.16
CA THR A 24 -22.21 18.49 -8.78
C THR A 24 -21.39 19.34 -7.80
N GLY A 25 -20.33 20.04 -8.29
CA GLY A 25 -19.50 20.94 -7.49
C GLY A 25 -18.37 20.25 -6.73
N ARG A 26 -18.03 19.00 -7.05
CA ARG A 26 -16.90 18.28 -6.42
C ARG A 26 -15.59 18.64 -7.09
N ILE A 27 -14.55 18.84 -6.30
CA ILE A 27 -13.19 19.05 -6.81
C ILE A 27 -12.54 17.67 -6.99
N LEU A 28 -12.12 17.37 -8.20
CA LEU A 28 -11.38 16.16 -8.57
C LEU A 28 -9.93 16.51 -8.89
N THR A 29 -8.98 15.70 -8.45
CA THR A 29 -7.54 15.88 -8.68
C THR A 29 -6.98 14.66 -9.43
N PRO A 30 -7.22 14.54 -10.75
CA PRO A 30 -6.96 13.32 -11.52
C PRO A 30 -5.48 12.94 -11.64
N ALA A 31 -4.58 13.90 -11.39
CA ALA A 31 -3.13 13.67 -11.45
C ALA A 31 -2.50 13.35 -10.07
N ARG A 32 -3.31 13.26 -9.01
CA ARG A 32 -2.79 12.94 -7.66
C ARG A 32 -2.39 11.46 -7.60
N PRO A 33 -1.11 11.15 -7.28
CA PRO A 33 -0.66 9.76 -7.14
C PRO A 33 -1.51 8.97 -6.16
N ALA A 34 -2.00 7.81 -6.59
CA ALA A 34 -2.73 6.86 -5.76
C ALA A 34 -2.67 5.48 -6.40
N PHE A 35 -2.53 4.43 -5.59
CA PHE A 35 -2.50 3.07 -6.09
C PHE A 35 -3.17 2.10 -5.13
N HIS A 36 -3.59 0.97 -5.67
CA HIS A 36 -4.02 -0.22 -4.93
C HIS A 36 -3.49 -1.45 -5.66
N ALA A 37 -2.67 -2.22 -4.97
CA ALA A 37 -2.08 -3.45 -5.47
C ALA A 37 -2.38 -4.61 -4.53
N ARG A 38 -2.48 -5.81 -5.07
CA ARG A 38 -2.72 -7.06 -4.35
C ARG A 38 -1.74 -8.13 -4.76
N TYR A 39 -1.47 -9.04 -3.84
CA TYR A 39 -0.67 -10.22 -4.13
C TYR A 39 -1.61 -11.36 -4.48
N SER A 40 -1.59 -11.80 -5.73
CA SER A 40 -2.38 -12.92 -6.23
C SER A 40 -1.51 -14.15 -6.38
N SER A 41 -1.90 -15.27 -5.77
CA SER A 41 -1.20 -16.53 -5.85
C SER A 41 -1.97 -17.57 -6.68
N SER A 42 -1.27 -18.56 -7.22
CA SER A 42 -1.90 -19.69 -7.92
C SER A 42 -2.26 -20.86 -6.98
N GLY A 43 -1.94 -20.76 -5.71
CA GLY A 43 -2.15 -21.82 -4.69
C GLY A 43 -2.13 -21.23 -3.30
N THR A 44 -2.25 -22.10 -2.29
CA THR A 44 -2.07 -21.69 -0.90
C THR A 44 -0.59 -21.50 -0.61
N GLU A 45 -0.22 -20.30 -0.20
CA GLU A 45 1.18 -19.97 0.12
C GLU A 45 1.30 -18.92 1.22
N GLY A 46 2.51 -18.85 1.80
CA GLY A 46 2.94 -17.81 2.71
C GLY A 46 4.12 -17.05 2.10
N VAL A 47 4.05 -15.74 2.07
CA VAL A 47 5.11 -14.86 1.55
C VAL A 47 5.84 -14.17 2.68
N GLN A 48 7.17 -13.99 2.52
CA GLN A 48 8.08 -13.37 3.49
C GLN A 48 9.12 -12.50 2.76
N GLY A 49 9.77 -11.61 3.48
CA GLY A 49 10.70 -10.64 2.91
C GLY A 49 9.97 -9.47 2.26
N ASP A 50 10.56 -8.87 1.24
CA ASP A 50 9.93 -7.80 0.47
C ASP A 50 8.82 -8.40 -0.40
N ILE A 51 7.57 -8.02 -0.13
CA ILE A 51 6.42 -8.56 -0.87
C ILE A 51 6.29 -7.83 -2.21
N VAL A 52 6.17 -8.62 -3.27
CA VAL A 52 5.87 -8.12 -4.62
C VAL A 52 4.37 -8.34 -4.88
N PHE A 53 3.56 -7.29 -4.69
CA PHE A 53 2.14 -7.31 -5.04
C PHE A 53 2.04 -7.27 -6.56
N ASN A 54 1.73 -8.40 -7.16
CA ASN A 54 1.89 -8.68 -8.59
C ASN A 54 0.71 -8.28 -9.47
N GLU A 55 -0.36 -7.78 -8.86
CA GLU A 55 -1.53 -7.25 -9.56
C GLU A 55 -1.92 -5.87 -9.04
N GLU A 56 -2.29 -4.99 -9.97
CA GLU A 56 -2.80 -3.66 -9.68
C GLU A 56 -4.31 -3.61 -9.96
N ASP A 57 -5.08 -3.10 -9.00
CA ASP A 57 -6.47 -2.73 -9.27
C ASP A 57 -6.54 -1.35 -9.92
N PHE A 58 -5.66 -0.45 -9.50
CA PHE A 58 -5.40 0.84 -10.15
C PHE A 58 -4.05 1.42 -9.72
N ASP A 59 -3.45 2.24 -10.60
CA ASP A 59 -2.29 3.09 -10.32
C ASP A 59 -2.42 4.43 -11.06
N ILE A 60 -2.74 5.49 -10.33
CA ILE A 60 -2.81 6.84 -10.86
C ILE A 60 -1.43 7.47 -10.81
N GLY A 61 -0.84 7.66 -11.99
CA GLY A 61 0.48 8.25 -12.15
C GLY A 61 1.61 7.25 -12.41
N SER A 62 1.31 5.95 -12.50
CA SER A 62 2.28 4.88 -12.77
C SER A 62 3.46 4.91 -11.79
N ASN A 63 3.12 4.92 -10.50
CA ASN A 63 4.09 5.02 -9.41
C ASN A 63 4.39 3.69 -8.73
N TYR A 64 3.56 2.67 -8.94
CA TYR A 64 3.76 1.32 -8.43
C TYR A 64 4.34 0.42 -9.51
N ASP A 65 5.21 -0.51 -9.14
CA ASP A 65 5.85 -1.47 -10.06
C ASP A 65 5.61 -2.90 -9.55
N THR A 66 4.73 -3.62 -10.23
CA THR A 66 4.37 -5.01 -9.94
C THR A 66 5.52 -6.01 -10.12
N SER A 67 6.62 -5.61 -10.75
CA SER A 67 7.79 -6.50 -10.92
C SER A 67 8.69 -6.54 -9.69
N ASN A 68 8.65 -5.52 -8.84
CA ASN A 68 9.53 -5.40 -7.67
C ASN A 68 8.82 -4.99 -6.37
N GLY A 69 7.50 -4.71 -6.41
CA GLY A 69 6.69 -4.38 -5.25
C GLY A 69 6.89 -2.97 -4.68
N ARG A 70 7.39 -2.03 -5.50
CA ARG A 70 7.75 -0.67 -5.07
C ARG A 70 6.70 0.35 -5.50
N PHE A 71 6.27 1.15 -4.54
CA PHE A 71 5.70 2.46 -4.86
C PHE A 71 6.83 3.50 -4.85
N THR A 72 7.05 4.19 -5.97
CA THR A 72 8.07 5.24 -6.10
C THR A 72 7.40 6.60 -6.22
N ALA A 73 7.70 7.52 -5.31
CA ALA A 73 7.12 8.85 -5.31
C ALA A 73 7.60 9.66 -6.52
N SER A 74 6.69 10.00 -7.43
CA SER A 74 6.98 10.87 -8.59
C SER A 74 7.15 12.34 -8.20
N VAL A 75 6.58 12.76 -7.07
CA VAL A 75 6.69 14.10 -6.50
C VAL A 75 6.98 14.02 -5.02
N ALA A 76 7.70 14.99 -4.47
CA ALA A 76 7.89 15.12 -3.03
C ALA A 76 6.57 15.48 -2.36
N GLY A 77 6.30 14.89 -1.19
CA GLY A 77 5.04 15.16 -0.47
C GLY A 77 4.84 14.26 0.73
N ILE A 78 3.66 14.37 1.32
CA ILE A 78 3.20 13.54 2.42
C ILE A 78 2.24 12.50 1.86
N TYR A 79 2.55 11.23 2.09
CA TYR A 79 1.81 10.09 1.58
C TYR A 79 1.21 9.26 2.70
N TYR A 80 0.00 8.77 2.47
CA TYR A 80 -0.62 7.71 3.27
C TYR A 80 -0.32 6.37 2.65
N PHE A 81 0.04 5.38 3.47
CA PHE A 81 0.19 3.99 3.07
C PHE A 81 -0.56 3.07 4.03
N CYS A 82 -1.12 2.00 3.47
CA CYS A 82 -1.77 0.94 4.22
C CYS A 82 -1.41 -0.42 3.61
N PHE A 83 -1.08 -1.37 4.47
CA PHE A 83 -0.97 -2.78 4.17
C PHE A 83 -1.99 -3.54 5.00
N GLU A 84 -2.65 -4.52 4.39
CA GLU A 84 -3.51 -5.50 5.07
C GLU A 84 -3.27 -6.90 4.53
N GLY A 85 -3.27 -7.89 5.43
CA GLY A 85 -3.12 -9.29 5.08
C GLY A 85 -3.36 -10.21 6.27
N LEU A 86 -3.36 -11.50 6.04
CA LEU A 86 -3.45 -12.51 7.09
C LEU A 86 -2.06 -13.10 7.36
N SER A 87 -1.69 -13.22 8.64
CA SER A 87 -0.45 -13.88 9.00
C SER A 87 -0.56 -15.40 8.89
N ALA A 88 0.52 -16.07 8.51
CA ALA A 88 0.65 -17.51 8.42
C ALA A 88 1.96 -18.00 9.07
N GLY A 89 1.97 -19.26 9.53
CA GLY A 89 3.11 -19.82 10.24
C GLY A 89 4.14 -20.54 9.35
N SER A 90 3.88 -20.64 8.03
CA SER A 90 4.80 -21.32 7.10
C SER A 90 4.63 -20.81 5.68
N SER A 91 5.60 -21.10 4.82
CA SER A 91 5.53 -20.81 3.37
C SER A 91 4.41 -21.58 2.64
N GLY A 92 3.83 -22.60 3.24
CA GLY A 92 2.65 -23.31 2.73
C GLY A 92 1.34 -22.82 3.34
N GLY A 93 1.30 -21.62 3.95
CA GLY A 93 0.07 -21.06 4.54
C GLY A 93 -0.36 -21.75 5.84
N GLY A 94 0.56 -22.39 6.56
CA GLY A 94 0.24 -23.12 7.81
C GLY A 94 -0.19 -22.20 8.96
N VAL A 95 -0.76 -22.82 10.00
CA VAL A 95 -1.18 -22.12 11.22
C VAL A 95 0.01 -21.55 12.00
N LEU A 96 -0.20 -20.45 12.68
CA LEU A 96 0.77 -19.85 13.59
C LEU A 96 0.89 -20.71 14.86
N ALA A 97 2.11 -21.02 15.28
CA ALA A 97 2.38 -21.69 16.55
C ALA A 97 2.05 -20.78 17.73
N ASP A 98 1.86 -21.38 18.91
CA ASP A 98 1.73 -20.62 20.16
C ASP A 98 3.01 -19.82 20.43
N GLY A 99 2.85 -18.55 20.81
CA GLY A 99 3.96 -17.62 21.05
C GLY A 99 4.68 -17.14 19.80
N ALA A 100 4.22 -17.51 18.59
CA ALA A 100 4.79 -16.99 17.36
C ALA A 100 4.50 -15.49 17.19
N SER A 101 5.39 -14.79 16.51
CA SER A 101 5.20 -13.38 16.17
C SER A 101 5.38 -13.15 14.67
N THR A 102 4.47 -12.39 14.06
CA THR A 102 4.61 -11.87 12.70
C THR A 102 4.95 -10.40 12.76
N GLU A 103 6.03 -10.00 12.14
CA GLU A 103 6.41 -8.61 11.98
C GLU A 103 6.25 -8.20 10.53
N VAL A 104 5.46 -7.15 10.31
CA VAL A 104 5.29 -6.49 9.01
C VAL A 104 5.64 -5.02 9.15
N CYS A 105 6.37 -4.47 8.19
CA CYS A 105 6.78 -3.07 8.21
C CYS A 105 6.89 -2.49 6.80
N PHE A 106 6.92 -1.16 6.73
CA PHE A 106 7.30 -0.45 5.51
C PHE A 106 8.82 -0.24 5.48
N HIS A 107 9.45 -0.58 4.36
CA HIS A 107 10.82 -0.21 4.05
C HIS A 107 10.83 1.04 3.16
N LYS A 108 11.54 2.07 3.59
CA LYS A 108 11.84 3.25 2.76
C LYS A 108 13.24 3.10 2.17
N ASN A 109 13.34 3.14 0.84
CA ASN A 109 14.60 3.02 0.11
C ASN A 109 15.41 1.76 0.49
N GLY A 110 14.72 0.64 0.69
CA GLY A 110 15.30 -0.66 1.07
C GLY A 110 15.76 -0.75 2.53
N SER A 111 15.49 0.26 3.34
CA SER A 111 15.81 0.25 4.76
C SER A 111 14.53 0.22 5.59
N GLN A 112 14.58 -0.54 6.68
CA GLN A 112 13.49 -0.58 7.64
C GLN A 112 13.19 0.83 8.16
N GLY A 113 11.93 1.26 8.01
CA GLY A 113 11.46 2.55 8.48
C GLY A 113 11.49 2.73 10.00
N ALA A 114 11.00 3.86 10.47
CA ALA A 114 10.82 4.12 11.89
C ALA A 114 9.89 3.09 12.54
N TRP A 115 9.91 3.01 13.88
CA TRP A 115 9.04 2.08 14.63
C TRP A 115 7.55 2.27 14.38
N SER A 116 7.12 3.46 13.96
CA SER A 116 5.74 3.75 13.59
C SER A 116 5.25 3.01 12.36
N SER A 117 6.17 2.67 11.44
CA SER A 117 5.86 2.00 10.17
C SER A 117 5.87 0.48 10.28
N ARG A 118 5.47 -0.10 11.42
CA ARG A 118 5.47 -1.55 11.64
C ARG A 118 4.38 -2.03 12.57
N THR A 119 4.02 -3.31 12.44
CA THR A 119 3.17 -4.04 13.37
C THR A 119 3.84 -5.33 13.81
N TYR A 120 3.62 -5.69 15.08
CA TYR A 120 3.94 -7.00 15.65
C TYR A 120 2.65 -7.68 16.08
N ILE A 121 2.45 -8.90 15.61
CA ILE A 121 1.32 -9.74 15.99
C ILE A 121 1.87 -10.92 16.77
N TYR A 122 1.36 -11.12 17.97
CA TYR A 122 1.72 -12.26 18.83
C TYR A 122 0.53 -13.20 18.97
N THR A 123 0.78 -14.50 18.82
CA THR A 123 -0.24 -15.53 19.04
C THR A 123 -0.22 -16.00 20.48
N GLN A 124 -1.42 -16.18 21.05
CA GLN A 124 -1.64 -16.93 22.30
C GLN A 124 -2.44 -18.18 21.97
N GLY A 125 -1.82 -19.34 22.12
CA GLY A 125 -2.33 -20.58 21.57
C GLY A 125 -2.09 -20.71 20.06
N ALA A 126 -2.21 -21.93 19.52
CA ALA A 126 -2.16 -22.12 18.07
C ALA A 126 -3.35 -21.44 17.42
N SER A 127 -3.09 -20.57 16.45
CA SER A 127 -4.12 -19.82 15.72
C SER A 127 -3.98 -20.04 14.21
N ASN A 128 -5.10 -20.12 13.52
CA ASN A 128 -5.07 -20.34 12.08
C ASN A 128 -4.48 -19.13 11.36
N TYR A 129 -5.12 -17.96 11.50
CA TYR A 129 -4.70 -16.73 10.84
C TYR A 129 -5.07 -15.54 11.72
N ILE A 130 -4.23 -14.51 11.71
CA ILE A 130 -4.48 -13.24 12.41
C ILE A 130 -4.24 -12.12 11.39
N THR A 131 -5.14 -11.15 11.34
CA THR A 131 -4.97 -9.98 10.47
C THR A 131 -3.74 -9.19 10.87
N ALA A 132 -2.87 -8.94 9.90
CA ALA A 132 -1.74 -8.04 9.97
C ALA A 132 -2.10 -6.75 9.22
N SER A 133 -1.98 -5.59 9.87
CA SER A 133 -2.20 -4.30 9.24
C SER A 133 -1.12 -3.31 9.66
N VAL A 134 -0.57 -2.59 8.70
CA VAL A 134 0.36 -1.46 8.92
C VAL A 134 -0.20 -0.25 8.21
N VAL A 135 -0.33 0.84 8.95
CA VAL A 135 -0.76 2.15 8.43
C VAL A 135 0.22 3.19 8.87
N ASP A 136 0.67 4.04 7.95
CA ASP A 136 1.54 5.17 8.31
C ASP A 136 1.37 6.34 7.33
N ILE A 137 1.79 7.52 7.79
CA ILE A 137 1.89 8.75 7.01
C ILE A 137 3.37 9.10 6.90
N ILE A 138 3.90 9.04 5.68
CA ILE A 138 5.34 9.14 5.42
C ILE A 138 5.64 10.31 4.50
N GLN A 139 6.61 11.13 4.88
CA GLN A 139 7.15 12.15 4.00
C GLN A 139 8.18 11.55 3.04
N LEU A 140 7.95 11.71 1.74
CA LEU A 140 8.84 11.24 0.67
C LEU A 140 9.41 12.42 -0.13
N ALA A 141 10.67 12.32 -0.49
CA ALA A 141 11.23 13.09 -1.59
C ALA A 141 10.84 12.44 -2.93
N ALA A 142 10.94 13.18 -4.02
CA ALA A 142 10.79 12.57 -5.34
C ALA A 142 11.87 11.48 -5.52
N SER A 143 11.47 10.35 -6.10
CA SER A 143 12.26 9.12 -6.26
C SER A 143 12.50 8.29 -5.00
N ASP A 144 12.04 8.71 -3.81
CA ASP A 144 11.95 7.79 -2.68
C ASP A 144 10.93 6.69 -2.99
N TYR A 145 11.18 5.47 -2.49
CA TYR A 145 10.21 4.38 -2.64
C TYR A 145 9.88 3.71 -1.32
N ILE A 146 8.69 3.10 -1.29
CA ILE A 146 8.17 2.28 -0.18
C ILE A 146 7.90 0.87 -0.68
N GLN A 147 8.26 -0.12 0.14
CA GLN A 147 7.92 -1.53 0.01
C GLN A 147 7.35 -2.07 1.31
N VAL A 148 6.53 -3.12 1.22
CA VAL A 148 6.10 -3.90 2.39
C VAL A 148 7.09 -5.02 2.61
N ASN A 149 7.56 -5.17 3.85
CA ASN A 149 8.47 -6.25 4.24
C ASN A 149 7.90 -7.06 5.40
N VAL A 150 8.04 -8.37 5.33
CA VAL A 150 7.67 -9.33 6.38
C VAL A 150 8.95 -9.93 6.98
N ASN A 151 9.32 -9.46 8.18
CA ASN A 151 10.57 -9.84 8.84
C ASN A 151 10.48 -11.20 9.56
N SER A 152 9.30 -11.59 10.04
CA SER A 152 9.11 -12.86 10.75
C SER A 152 7.77 -13.48 10.40
N ASN A 153 7.74 -14.80 10.35
CA ASN A 153 6.63 -15.59 9.83
C ASN A 153 6.26 -15.16 8.40
N TYR A 154 5.01 -15.34 8.01
CA TYR A 154 4.57 -15.20 6.62
C TYR A 154 3.25 -14.43 6.56
N ILE A 155 2.94 -13.90 5.40
CA ILE A 155 1.61 -13.40 5.04
C ILE A 155 0.97 -14.42 4.10
N TYR A 156 -0.26 -14.79 4.41
CA TYR A 156 -1.05 -15.79 3.70
C TYR A 156 -1.63 -15.23 2.41
N SER A 157 -1.66 -16.08 1.38
CA SER A 157 -2.45 -15.88 0.16
C SER A 157 -2.93 -17.22 -0.36
N ASP A 158 -4.02 -17.24 -1.11
CA ASP A 158 -4.51 -18.45 -1.77
C ASP A 158 -5.11 -18.16 -3.16
N ALA A 159 -5.27 -19.23 -3.95
CA ALA A 159 -5.81 -19.14 -5.31
C ALA A 159 -7.29 -18.72 -5.38
N SER A 160 -7.99 -18.58 -4.27
CA SER A 160 -9.40 -18.16 -4.27
C SER A 160 -9.58 -16.65 -4.46
N GLY A 161 -8.51 -15.87 -4.22
CA GLY A 161 -8.54 -14.40 -4.23
C GLY A 161 -9.31 -13.80 -3.05
N ASN A 162 -9.78 -14.62 -2.09
CA ASN A 162 -10.53 -14.12 -0.93
C ASN A 162 -9.62 -13.59 0.19
N TYR A 163 -8.35 -13.95 0.14
CA TYR A 163 -7.35 -13.64 1.18
C TYR A 163 -6.09 -13.02 0.60
N ASP A 164 -6.21 -12.34 -0.53
CA ASP A 164 -5.08 -11.64 -1.13
C ASP A 164 -4.66 -10.47 -0.24
N PRO A 165 -3.40 -10.43 0.22
CA PRO A 165 -2.90 -9.26 0.90
C PRO A 165 -2.82 -8.08 -0.04
N THR A 166 -3.06 -6.88 0.51
CA THR A 166 -3.13 -5.63 -0.26
C THR A 166 -2.13 -4.60 0.23
N PHE A 167 -1.63 -3.80 -0.71
CA PHE A 167 -0.82 -2.62 -0.44
C PHE A 167 -1.36 -1.45 -1.23
N GLN A 168 -1.62 -0.35 -0.53
CA GLN A 168 -2.26 0.82 -1.12
C GLN A 168 -1.72 2.10 -0.53
N GLY A 169 -1.86 3.18 -1.28
CA GLY A 169 -1.43 4.49 -0.81
C GLY A 169 -1.82 5.61 -1.75
N PHE A 170 -1.71 6.84 -1.24
CA PHE A 170 -1.99 8.05 -2.00
C PHE A 170 -1.26 9.27 -1.44
N LEU A 171 -1.03 10.25 -2.30
CA LEU A 171 -0.50 11.56 -1.90
C LEU A 171 -1.57 12.33 -1.12
N ILE A 172 -1.23 12.80 0.08
CA ILE A 172 -2.09 13.71 0.86
C ILE A 172 -1.88 15.15 0.38
N GLY A 173 -0.63 15.58 0.26
CA GLY A 173 -0.26 16.95 -0.14
C GLY A 173 1.25 17.22 -0.06
#